data_ced74309fa4578b3b2df3efa02049fba
#
_entry.id   ced74309fa4578b3b2df3efa02049fba
#
_cell.length_a   1.000
_cell.length_b   1.000
_cell.length_c   1.000
_cell.angle_alpha   90.00
_cell.angle_beta   90.00
_cell.angle_gamma   90.00
#
_symmetry.space_group_name_H-M   'P 1'
#
loop_
_entity.id
_entity.type
_entity.pdbx_description
1 polymer ?
#
loop_
_entity_poly.entity_id
_entity_poly.type
_entity_poly.pdbx_seq_one_letter_code
_entity_poly.pdbx_strand_id
1 'polypeptide(L)'
;KSPFEMRMAYFGLPAALVALTLIWTMRTPAGLSYSGKMAMGIFAFALILWVSNGIPNYVTSLIVIFLLPAAGAWTEKATLGVFGYEVIWLMIAAFVIASGMEKSGLAKRLALFLVTRFGKSVNTVLIVLMVTNFLIAFVVPSTTARAVMLLPIVMMIMEVFEVGNTTPQDRNFGKLMALQGIQANNLSTGAIVTATSSQILAISFIKDLTGTEISWMKWFIASAPVAIITLAASFLIGKMLFKTGNRSASAEKMTALEEEYK
;
A
#
# COMPACT_ATOMS: atom_id res chain seq x y z
N LYS A 1 -9.16 -17.52 -4.80
CA LYS A 1 -9.50 -16.60 -5.91
C LYS A 1 -11.00 -16.77 -6.22
N SER A 2 -11.69 -15.65 -6.42
CA SER A 2 -13.09 -15.69 -6.86
C SER A 2 -13.21 -16.29 -8.27
N PRO A 3 -14.39 -16.81 -8.69
CA PRO A 3 -14.58 -17.29 -10.07
C PRO A 3 -14.27 -16.23 -11.13
N PHE A 4 -14.48 -14.96 -10.81
CA PHE A 4 -14.14 -13.83 -11.66
C PHE A 4 -12.63 -13.65 -11.80
N GLU A 5 -11.87 -13.69 -10.69
CA GLU A 5 -10.41 -13.60 -10.69
C GLU A 5 -9.75 -14.77 -11.43
N MET A 6 -10.33 -15.97 -11.31
CA MET A 6 -9.84 -17.14 -12.06
C MET A 6 -10.01 -16.95 -13.57
N ARG A 7 -11.18 -16.43 -14.01
CA ARG A 7 -11.41 -16.12 -15.42
C ARG A 7 -10.47 -15.02 -15.92
N MET A 8 -10.30 -13.93 -15.17
CA MET A 8 -9.35 -12.86 -15.51
C MET A 8 -7.92 -13.40 -15.66
N ALA A 9 -7.47 -14.25 -14.74
CA ALA A 9 -6.14 -14.84 -14.81
C ALA A 9 -5.98 -15.76 -16.04
N TYR A 10 -7.00 -16.54 -16.38
CA TYR A 10 -6.98 -17.43 -17.54
C TYR A 10 -6.89 -16.69 -18.87
N PHE A 11 -7.67 -15.63 -19.03
CA PHE A 11 -7.67 -14.82 -20.26
C PHE A 11 -6.61 -13.72 -20.28
N GLY A 12 -5.92 -13.47 -19.18
CA GLY A 12 -4.92 -12.40 -19.07
C GLY A 12 -3.77 -12.51 -20.04
N LEU A 13 -3.16 -13.68 -20.16
CA LEU A 13 -2.03 -13.91 -21.05
C LEU A 13 -2.45 -13.83 -22.53
N PRO A 14 -3.50 -14.50 -23.01
CA PRO A 14 -4.00 -14.33 -24.36
C PRO A 14 -4.34 -12.87 -24.70
N ALA A 15 -5.05 -12.16 -23.82
CA ALA A 15 -5.41 -10.77 -24.03
C ALA A 15 -4.18 -9.85 -24.11
N ALA A 16 -3.18 -10.08 -23.27
CA ALA A 16 -1.93 -9.33 -23.27
C ALA A 16 -1.16 -9.52 -24.59
N LEU A 17 -1.07 -10.76 -25.08
CA LEU A 17 -0.42 -11.07 -26.36
C LEU A 17 -1.17 -10.45 -27.56
N VAL A 18 -2.51 -10.49 -27.54
CA VAL A 18 -3.34 -9.84 -28.57
C VAL A 18 -3.11 -8.32 -28.56
N ALA A 19 -3.11 -7.69 -27.39
CA ALA A 19 -2.87 -6.25 -27.28
C ALA A 19 -1.47 -5.87 -27.79
N LEU A 20 -0.44 -6.63 -27.41
CA LEU A 20 0.93 -6.44 -27.86
C LEU A 20 1.03 -6.51 -29.39
N THR A 21 0.50 -7.59 -29.98
CA THR A 21 0.56 -7.81 -31.43
C THR A 21 -0.25 -6.78 -32.21
N LEU A 22 -1.43 -6.41 -31.74
CA LEU A 22 -2.25 -5.37 -32.36
C LEU A 22 -1.51 -4.03 -32.37
N ILE A 23 -0.93 -3.59 -31.26
CA ILE A 23 -0.20 -2.31 -31.21
C ILE A 23 1.05 -2.35 -32.08
N TRP A 24 1.76 -3.46 -32.12
CA TRP A 24 2.98 -3.58 -32.93
C TRP A 24 2.71 -3.63 -34.44
N THR A 25 1.59 -4.22 -34.88
CA THR A 25 1.22 -4.35 -36.30
C THR A 25 0.47 -3.14 -36.85
N MET A 26 -0.20 -2.34 -35.99
CA MET A 26 -0.91 -1.15 -36.45
C MET A 26 0.06 -0.10 -37.01
N ARG A 27 -0.45 0.76 -37.94
CA ARG A 27 0.32 1.89 -38.45
C ARG A 27 0.74 2.82 -37.35
N THR A 28 1.99 3.28 -37.37
CA THR A 28 2.50 4.22 -36.39
C THR A 28 1.77 5.56 -36.54
N PRO A 29 1.09 6.06 -35.49
CA PRO A 29 0.42 7.36 -35.54
C PRO A 29 1.41 8.50 -35.83
N ALA A 30 0.92 9.57 -36.44
CA ALA A 30 1.73 10.77 -36.67
C ALA A 30 2.23 11.34 -35.34
N GLY A 31 3.53 11.65 -35.28
CA GLY A 31 4.17 12.17 -34.04
C GLY A 31 4.66 11.11 -33.05
N LEU A 32 4.38 9.82 -33.28
CA LEU A 32 4.92 8.74 -32.45
C LEU A 32 6.14 8.10 -33.10
N SER A 33 7.24 7.95 -32.35
CA SER A 33 8.41 7.22 -32.85
C SER A 33 8.16 5.71 -32.89
N TYR A 34 8.93 4.99 -33.71
CA TYR A 34 8.85 3.51 -33.77
C TYR A 34 9.13 2.90 -32.39
N SER A 35 10.18 3.35 -31.70
CA SER A 35 10.52 2.90 -30.35
C SER A 35 9.41 3.21 -29.33
N GLY A 36 8.77 4.37 -29.45
CA GLY A 36 7.59 4.73 -28.63
C GLY A 36 6.42 3.79 -28.86
N LYS A 37 6.13 3.40 -30.11
CA LYS A 37 5.09 2.40 -30.42
C LYS A 37 5.41 1.04 -29.82
N MET A 38 6.67 0.58 -29.93
CA MET A 38 7.09 -0.69 -29.31
C MET A 38 6.94 -0.65 -27.78
N ALA A 39 7.36 0.45 -27.16
CA ALA A 39 7.19 0.67 -25.72
C ALA A 39 5.71 0.67 -25.28
N MET A 40 4.82 1.29 -26.04
CA MET A 40 3.37 1.26 -25.78
C MET A 40 2.80 -0.15 -25.81
N GLY A 41 3.21 -0.98 -26.78
CA GLY A 41 2.79 -2.38 -26.86
C GLY A 41 3.24 -3.18 -25.63
N ILE A 42 4.50 -3.02 -25.23
CA ILE A 42 5.06 -3.66 -24.01
C ILE A 42 4.35 -3.17 -22.77
N PHE A 43 4.05 -1.88 -22.66
CA PHE A 43 3.31 -1.32 -21.53
C PHE A 43 1.89 -1.90 -21.43
N ALA A 44 1.15 -1.96 -22.55
CA ALA A 44 -0.17 -2.56 -22.58
C ALA A 44 -0.15 -4.05 -22.17
N PHE A 45 0.83 -4.79 -22.69
CA PHE A 45 1.08 -6.19 -22.32
C PHE A 45 1.30 -6.35 -20.82
N ALA A 46 2.20 -5.57 -20.24
CA ALA A 46 2.52 -5.62 -18.82
C ALA A 46 1.30 -5.25 -17.96
N LEU A 47 0.61 -4.18 -18.34
CA LEU A 47 -0.57 -3.69 -17.59
C LEU A 47 -1.67 -4.75 -17.54
N ILE A 48 -1.98 -5.40 -18.66
CA ILE A 48 -2.99 -6.46 -18.72
C ILE A 48 -2.57 -7.64 -17.82
N LEU A 49 -1.31 -8.05 -17.86
CA LEU A 49 -0.82 -9.15 -17.01
C LEU A 49 -0.83 -8.80 -15.52
N TRP A 50 -0.44 -7.59 -15.14
CA TRP A 50 -0.47 -7.16 -13.73
C TRP A 50 -1.90 -7.05 -13.19
N VAL A 51 -2.83 -6.53 -13.98
CA VAL A 51 -4.24 -6.41 -13.58
C VAL A 51 -4.93 -7.78 -13.52
N SER A 52 -4.66 -8.64 -14.51
CA SER A 52 -5.30 -9.96 -14.58
C SER A 52 -4.69 -10.99 -13.61
N ASN A 53 -3.47 -10.74 -13.09
CA ASN A 53 -2.68 -11.75 -12.37
C ASN A 53 -2.59 -13.09 -13.14
N GLY A 54 -2.50 -13.02 -14.47
CA GLY A 54 -2.41 -14.19 -15.36
C GLY A 54 -1.13 -14.99 -15.17
N ILE A 55 -0.03 -14.30 -14.89
CA ILE A 55 1.25 -14.87 -14.46
C ILE A 55 1.77 -14.08 -13.25
N PRO A 56 2.72 -14.62 -12.47
CA PRO A 56 3.30 -13.89 -11.34
C PRO A 56 3.92 -12.55 -11.77
N ASN A 57 3.68 -11.48 -11.00
CA ASN A 57 4.09 -10.12 -11.36
C ASN A 57 5.59 -9.98 -11.63
N TYR A 58 6.44 -10.69 -10.88
CA TYR A 58 7.88 -10.67 -11.09
C TYR A 58 8.28 -11.29 -12.44
N VAL A 59 7.56 -12.32 -12.92
CA VAL A 59 7.79 -12.92 -14.25
C VAL A 59 7.42 -11.92 -15.34
N THR A 60 6.26 -11.23 -15.20
CA THR A 60 5.88 -10.15 -16.12
C THR A 60 6.98 -9.08 -16.19
N SER A 61 7.52 -8.65 -15.04
CA SER A 61 8.57 -7.64 -15.00
C SER A 61 9.86 -8.11 -15.69
N LEU A 62 10.26 -9.35 -15.53
CA LEU A 62 11.43 -9.92 -16.23
C LEU A 62 11.22 -9.98 -17.73
N ILE A 63 10.01 -10.37 -18.18
CA ILE A 63 9.65 -10.36 -19.61
C ILE A 63 9.72 -8.94 -20.17
N VAL A 64 9.22 -7.93 -19.45
CA VAL A 64 9.30 -6.52 -19.87
C VAL A 64 10.74 -6.07 -20.03
N ILE A 65 11.62 -6.37 -19.06
CA ILE A 65 13.05 -6.03 -19.13
C ILE A 65 13.71 -6.64 -20.37
N PHE A 66 13.35 -7.86 -20.73
CA PHE A 66 13.84 -8.53 -21.94
C PHE A 66 13.24 -7.92 -23.23
N LEU A 67 11.93 -7.67 -23.25
CA LEU A 67 11.23 -7.17 -24.44
C LEU A 67 11.62 -5.74 -24.82
N LEU A 68 11.95 -4.87 -23.86
CA LEU A 68 12.32 -3.49 -24.15
C LEU A 68 13.51 -3.37 -25.13
N PRO A 69 14.65 -4.02 -24.91
CA PRO A 69 15.73 -4.00 -25.88
C PRO A 69 15.46 -4.90 -27.09
N ALA A 70 14.85 -6.07 -26.91
CA ALA A 70 14.59 -7.02 -28.01
C ALA A 70 13.67 -6.44 -29.09
N ALA A 71 12.69 -5.61 -28.72
CA ALA A 71 11.80 -4.92 -29.65
C ALA A 71 12.35 -3.57 -30.13
N GLY A 72 13.53 -3.16 -29.70
CA GLY A 72 14.09 -1.84 -30.04
C GLY A 72 13.31 -0.66 -29.41
N ALA A 73 12.53 -0.93 -28.37
CA ALA A 73 11.82 0.11 -27.62
C ALA A 73 12.78 0.97 -26.81
N TRP A 74 13.80 0.35 -26.25
CA TRP A 74 14.87 1.01 -25.50
C TRP A 74 16.21 0.31 -25.74
N THR A 75 17.33 0.97 -25.41
CA THR A 75 18.64 0.33 -25.57
C THR A 75 18.91 -0.64 -24.41
N GLU A 76 19.66 -1.70 -24.65
CA GLU A 76 20.07 -2.65 -23.60
C GLU A 76 20.78 -1.93 -22.44
N LYS A 77 21.73 -1.06 -22.76
CA LYS A 77 22.46 -0.27 -21.77
C LYS A 77 21.55 0.58 -20.90
N ALA A 78 20.53 1.22 -21.50
CA ALA A 78 19.58 2.04 -20.76
C ALA A 78 18.62 1.18 -19.93
N THR A 79 18.16 0.06 -20.47
CA THR A 79 17.27 -0.88 -19.74
C THR A 79 17.96 -1.48 -18.52
N LEU A 80 19.18 -1.96 -18.66
CA LEU A 80 19.94 -2.54 -17.54
C LEU A 80 20.51 -1.45 -16.61
N GLY A 81 20.79 -0.26 -17.14
CA GLY A 81 21.25 0.89 -16.37
C GLY A 81 20.30 1.33 -15.26
N VAL A 82 19.00 1.04 -15.40
CA VAL A 82 17.99 1.32 -14.35
C VAL A 82 18.34 0.64 -13.02
N PHE A 83 18.94 -0.56 -13.04
CA PHE A 83 19.35 -1.25 -11.82
C PHE A 83 20.49 -0.54 -11.07
N GLY A 84 21.20 0.40 -11.71
CA GLY A 84 22.20 1.26 -11.09
C GLY A 84 21.62 2.46 -10.36
N TYR A 85 20.32 2.73 -10.47
CA TYR A 85 19.71 3.86 -9.77
C TYR A 85 19.70 3.65 -8.26
N GLU A 86 20.15 4.66 -7.54
CA GLU A 86 20.20 4.67 -6.07
C GLU A 86 18.85 4.31 -5.44
N VAL A 87 17.76 4.77 -6.04
CA VAL A 87 16.39 4.51 -5.58
C VAL A 87 16.05 3.01 -5.53
N ILE A 88 16.56 2.20 -6.47
CA ILE A 88 16.31 0.75 -6.50
C ILE A 88 16.95 0.07 -5.30
N TRP A 89 18.18 0.44 -4.96
CA TRP A 89 18.89 -0.11 -3.81
C TRP A 89 18.28 0.35 -2.48
N LEU A 90 17.81 1.59 -2.41
CA LEU A 90 17.05 2.08 -1.26
C LEU A 90 15.76 1.26 -1.06
N MET A 91 15.02 0.95 -2.14
CA MET A 91 13.82 0.11 -2.06
C MET A 91 14.14 -1.32 -1.60
N ILE A 92 15.21 -1.93 -2.12
CA ILE A 92 15.65 -3.28 -1.71
C ILE A 92 15.97 -3.28 -0.21
N ALA A 93 16.76 -2.31 0.26
CA ALA A 93 17.09 -2.20 1.68
C ALA A 93 15.83 -2.01 2.55
N ALA A 94 14.90 -1.18 2.12
CA ALA A 94 13.63 -0.98 2.82
C ALA A 94 12.78 -2.26 2.90
N PHE A 95 12.73 -3.07 1.83
CA PHE A 95 12.02 -4.35 1.84
C PHE A 95 12.68 -5.39 2.75
N VAL A 96 14.02 -5.41 2.84
CA VAL A 96 14.74 -6.28 3.78
C VAL A 96 14.39 -5.93 5.22
N ILE A 97 14.41 -4.63 5.57
CA ILE A 97 14.00 -4.16 6.90
C ILE A 97 12.54 -4.53 7.19
N ALA A 98 11.64 -4.29 6.23
CA ALA A 98 10.23 -4.64 6.37
C ALA A 98 10.01 -6.14 6.61
N SER A 99 10.74 -7.00 5.89
CA SER A 99 10.68 -8.45 6.10
C SER A 99 11.17 -8.85 7.50
N GLY A 100 12.20 -8.19 8.02
CA GLY A 100 12.65 -8.35 9.41
C GLY A 100 11.59 -7.96 10.44
N MET A 101 10.93 -6.82 10.21
CA MET A 101 9.82 -6.33 11.05
C MET A 101 8.62 -7.29 11.04
N GLU A 102 8.27 -7.83 9.88
CA GLU A 102 7.18 -8.79 9.73
C GLU A 102 7.50 -10.09 10.46
N LYS A 103 8.68 -10.66 10.23
CA LYS A 103 9.11 -11.93 10.85
C LYS A 103 9.29 -11.82 12.37
N SER A 104 9.76 -10.68 12.87
CA SER A 104 9.92 -10.45 14.31
C SER A 104 8.58 -10.18 15.04
N GLY A 105 7.51 -9.89 14.29
CA GLY A 105 6.23 -9.49 14.86
C GLY A 105 6.25 -8.14 15.59
N LEU A 106 7.31 -7.35 15.42
CA LEU A 106 7.50 -6.09 16.15
C LEU A 106 6.36 -5.09 15.89
N ALA A 107 5.88 -5.02 14.64
CA ALA A 107 4.74 -4.16 14.31
C ALA A 107 3.45 -4.60 15.05
N LYS A 108 3.20 -5.91 15.14
CA LYS A 108 2.08 -6.46 15.92
C LYS A 108 2.23 -6.12 17.39
N ARG A 109 3.42 -6.32 17.97
CA ARG A 109 3.69 -6.00 19.40
C ARG A 109 3.49 -4.52 19.68
N LEU A 110 3.99 -3.61 18.83
CA LEU A 110 3.78 -2.18 18.98
C LEU A 110 2.30 -1.82 18.99
N ALA A 111 1.53 -2.37 18.05
CA ALA A 111 0.11 -2.10 17.94
C ALA A 111 -0.67 -2.62 19.17
N LEU A 112 -0.38 -3.84 19.62
CA LEU A 112 -1.01 -4.43 20.82
C LEU A 112 -0.65 -3.64 22.08
N PHE A 113 0.61 -3.27 22.26
CA PHE A 113 1.04 -2.42 23.36
C PHE A 113 0.27 -1.10 23.42
N LEU A 114 0.14 -0.42 22.29
CA LEU A 114 -0.59 0.85 22.22
C LEU A 114 -2.10 0.65 22.48
N VAL A 115 -2.71 -0.40 21.94
CA VAL A 115 -4.13 -0.70 22.14
C VAL A 115 -4.42 -1.05 23.59
N THR A 116 -3.66 -1.94 24.20
CA THR A 116 -3.87 -2.36 25.60
C THR A 116 -3.65 -1.19 26.58
N ARG A 117 -2.67 -0.35 26.32
CA ARG A 117 -2.34 0.78 27.19
C ARG A 117 -3.32 1.94 27.08
N PHE A 118 -3.80 2.25 25.88
CA PHE A 118 -4.56 3.47 25.59
C PHE A 118 -5.95 3.24 24.99
N GLY A 119 -6.26 2.05 24.47
CA GLY A 119 -7.47 1.74 23.70
C GLY A 119 -8.73 1.47 24.52
N LYS A 120 -8.98 2.22 25.61
CA LYS A 120 -10.08 1.94 26.54
C LYS A 120 -11.48 2.34 26.08
N SER A 121 -11.59 3.23 25.13
CA SER A 121 -12.87 3.72 24.56
C SER A 121 -12.82 3.72 23.04
N VAL A 122 -13.98 3.86 22.39
CA VAL A 122 -14.06 3.95 20.92
C VAL A 122 -13.14 5.06 20.38
N ASN A 123 -13.13 6.22 21.00
CA ASN A 123 -12.33 7.35 20.54
C ASN A 123 -10.84 7.06 20.67
N THR A 124 -10.42 6.56 21.83
CA THR A 124 -9.01 6.30 22.11
C THR A 124 -8.48 5.16 21.24
N VAL A 125 -9.27 4.09 21.00
CA VAL A 125 -8.82 2.99 20.16
C VAL A 125 -8.66 3.41 18.69
N LEU A 126 -9.54 4.28 18.18
CA LEU A 126 -9.41 4.82 16.83
C LEU A 126 -8.14 5.68 16.70
N ILE A 127 -7.89 6.58 17.67
CA ILE A 127 -6.67 7.40 17.68
C ILE A 127 -5.44 6.51 17.78
N VAL A 128 -5.45 5.51 18.64
CA VAL A 128 -4.35 4.54 18.78
C VAL A 128 -4.07 3.83 17.46
N LEU A 129 -5.10 3.36 16.75
CA LEU A 129 -4.91 2.74 15.43
C LEU A 129 -4.30 3.71 14.42
N MET A 130 -4.71 4.99 14.43
CA MET A 130 -4.15 6.01 13.54
C MET A 130 -2.67 6.27 13.86
N VAL A 131 -2.34 6.43 15.14
CA VAL A 131 -0.95 6.60 15.61
C VAL A 131 -0.10 5.38 15.29
N THR A 132 -0.64 4.18 15.52
CA THR A 132 0.05 2.93 15.18
C THR A 132 0.37 2.83 13.69
N ASN A 133 -0.60 3.12 12.82
CA ASN A 133 -0.38 3.16 11.38
C ASN A 133 0.71 4.15 11.00
N PHE A 134 0.67 5.34 11.61
CA PHE A 134 1.66 6.39 11.36
C PHE A 134 3.07 5.94 11.78
N LEU A 135 3.22 5.35 12.97
CA LEU A 135 4.51 4.85 13.46
C LEU A 135 5.05 3.68 12.61
N ILE A 136 4.20 2.72 12.26
CA ILE A 136 4.62 1.58 11.44
C ILE A 136 5.01 2.03 10.02
N ALA A 137 4.43 3.12 9.50
CA ALA A 137 4.75 3.65 8.18
C ALA A 137 6.21 4.11 8.03
N PHE A 138 6.91 4.46 9.12
CA PHE A 138 8.34 4.76 9.09
C PHE A 138 9.22 3.55 8.74
N VAL A 139 8.75 2.34 9.04
CA VAL A 139 9.57 1.13 8.96
C VAL A 139 9.08 0.17 7.89
N VAL A 140 7.77 0.12 7.62
CA VAL A 140 7.18 -0.80 6.64
C VAL A 140 6.81 -0.07 5.36
N PRO A 141 7.60 -0.20 4.27
CA PRO A 141 7.43 0.56 3.03
C PRO A 141 6.35 -0.05 2.10
N SER A 142 5.29 -0.58 2.66
CA SER A 142 4.19 -1.20 1.92
C SER A 142 2.86 -1.00 2.62
N THR A 143 1.94 -0.31 1.95
CA THR A 143 0.56 -0.11 2.45
C THR A 143 -0.17 -1.44 2.60
N THR A 144 0.01 -2.36 1.66
CA THR A 144 -0.61 -3.69 1.70
C THR A 144 -0.09 -4.52 2.87
N ALA A 145 1.22 -4.56 3.09
CA ALA A 145 1.80 -5.29 4.21
C ALA A 145 1.30 -4.73 5.55
N ARG A 146 1.26 -3.40 5.72
CA ARG A 146 0.70 -2.77 6.93
C ARG A 146 -0.78 -3.12 7.14
N ALA A 147 -1.59 -3.08 6.08
CA ALA A 147 -3.00 -3.44 6.17
C ALA A 147 -3.19 -4.89 6.63
N VAL A 148 -2.43 -5.83 6.07
CA VAL A 148 -2.46 -7.25 6.44
C VAL A 148 -2.00 -7.46 7.89
N MET A 149 -0.94 -6.78 8.33
CA MET A 149 -0.44 -6.86 9.71
C MET A 149 -1.44 -6.34 10.74
N LEU A 150 -2.17 -5.26 10.41
CA LEU A 150 -3.09 -4.61 11.32
C LEU A 150 -4.49 -5.23 11.32
N LEU A 151 -4.87 -5.97 10.30
CA LEU A 151 -6.20 -6.58 10.21
C LEU A 151 -6.52 -7.51 11.40
N PRO A 152 -5.66 -8.45 11.82
CA PRO A 152 -5.90 -9.26 13.01
C PRO A 152 -6.10 -8.43 14.27
N ILE A 153 -5.35 -7.31 14.40
CA ILE A 153 -5.46 -6.42 15.57
C ILE A 153 -6.81 -5.71 15.57
N VAL A 154 -7.28 -5.25 14.42
CA VAL A 154 -8.63 -4.67 14.30
C VAL A 154 -9.70 -5.70 14.67
N MET A 155 -9.54 -6.96 14.26
CA MET A 155 -10.47 -8.04 14.65
C MET A 155 -10.46 -8.29 16.16
N MET A 156 -9.28 -8.36 16.79
CA MET A 156 -9.17 -8.49 18.25
C MET A 156 -9.79 -7.30 18.99
N ILE A 157 -9.62 -6.08 18.49
CA ILE A 157 -10.27 -4.89 19.04
C ILE A 157 -11.80 -5.04 18.99
N MET A 158 -12.35 -5.51 17.87
CA MET A 158 -13.79 -5.73 17.76
C MET A 158 -14.28 -6.75 18.79
N GLU A 159 -13.51 -7.78 19.08
CA GLU A 159 -13.81 -8.77 20.11
C GLU A 159 -13.75 -8.19 21.53
N VAL A 160 -12.71 -7.39 21.84
CA VAL A 160 -12.56 -6.70 23.14
C VAL A 160 -13.69 -5.71 23.41
N PHE A 161 -14.22 -5.07 22.36
CA PHE A 161 -15.38 -4.17 22.47
C PHE A 161 -16.73 -4.90 22.35
N GLU A 162 -16.72 -6.25 22.32
CA GLU A 162 -17.91 -7.10 22.24
C GLU A 162 -18.83 -6.72 21.07
N VAL A 163 -18.21 -6.46 19.92
CA VAL A 163 -18.93 -6.04 18.73
C VAL A 163 -19.58 -7.26 18.08
N GLY A 164 -20.90 -7.43 18.32
CA GLY A 164 -21.72 -8.38 17.57
C GLY A 164 -22.10 -7.82 16.19
N ASN A 165 -22.84 -8.62 15.42
CA ASN A 165 -23.44 -8.15 14.15
C ASN A 165 -24.95 -7.87 14.28
N THR A 166 -25.45 -7.79 15.50
CA THR A 166 -26.90 -7.80 15.79
C THR A 166 -27.51 -6.42 15.80
N THR A 167 -26.79 -5.41 16.29
CA THR A 167 -27.32 -4.04 16.42
C THR A 167 -26.80 -3.10 15.32
N PRO A 168 -27.56 -2.02 14.99
CA PRO A 168 -27.05 -0.98 14.09
C PRO A 168 -25.75 -0.33 14.58
N GLN A 169 -25.59 -0.20 15.90
CA GLN A 169 -24.38 0.35 16.53
C GLN A 169 -23.17 -0.57 16.34
N ASP A 170 -23.36 -1.89 16.39
CA ASP A 170 -22.31 -2.87 16.12
C ASP A 170 -21.80 -2.75 14.68
N ARG A 171 -22.74 -2.74 13.75
CA ARG A 171 -22.40 -2.57 12.32
C ARG A 171 -21.70 -1.25 12.03
N ASN A 172 -22.13 -0.17 12.70
CA ASN A 172 -21.48 1.13 12.57
C ASN A 172 -20.08 1.14 13.15
N PHE A 173 -19.85 0.48 14.28
CA PHE A 173 -18.52 0.34 14.86
C PHE A 173 -17.57 -0.41 13.90
N GLY A 174 -18.00 -1.56 13.37
CA GLY A 174 -17.20 -2.33 12.41
C GLY A 174 -16.87 -1.52 11.14
N LYS A 175 -17.87 -0.79 10.59
CA LYS A 175 -17.65 0.08 9.43
C LYS A 175 -16.67 1.21 9.74
N LEU A 176 -16.78 1.84 10.92
CA LEU A 176 -15.91 2.91 11.35
C LEU A 176 -14.48 2.41 11.53
N MET A 177 -14.29 1.26 12.18
CA MET A 177 -12.97 0.64 12.36
C MET A 177 -12.30 0.30 11.03
N ALA A 178 -13.04 -0.32 10.11
CA ALA A 178 -12.54 -0.64 8.77
C ALA A 178 -12.16 0.62 7.98
N LEU A 179 -13.05 1.63 7.95
CA LEU A 179 -12.82 2.88 7.25
C LEU A 179 -11.60 3.61 7.83
N GLN A 180 -11.54 3.76 9.15
CA GLN A 180 -10.42 4.44 9.81
C GLN A 180 -9.11 3.70 9.65
N GLY A 181 -9.12 2.36 9.65
CA GLY A 181 -7.94 1.55 9.38
C GLY A 181 -7.37 1.82 7.97
N ILE A 182 -8.24 1.83 6.95
CA ILE A 182 -7.86 2.13 5.57
C ILE A 182 -7.36 3.58 5.43
N GLN A 183 -8.10 4.54 5.98
CA GLN A 183 -7.73 5.96 5.91
C GLN A 183 -6.41 6.25 6.64
N ALA A 184 -6.26 5.73 7.86
CA ALA A 184 -5.02 5.88 8.61
C ALA A 184 -3.81 5.31 7.87
N ASN A 185 -3.96 4.14 7.24
CA ASN A 185 -2.90 3.54 6.44
C ASN A 185 -2.51 4.41 5.23
N ASN A 186 -3.48 4.87 4.46
CA ASN A 186 -3.24 5.68 3.25
C ASN A 186 -2.70 7.07 3.58
N LEU A 187 -3.28 7.76 4.56
CA LEU A 187 -2.89 9.12 4.92
C LEU A 187 -1.50 9.15 5.60
N SER A 188 -1.19 8.15 6.44
CA SER A 188 0.16 7.99 7.02
C SER A 188 1.21 7.75 5.94
N THR A 189 0.85 7.04 4.88
CA THR A 189 1.72 6.82 3.71
C THR A 189 2.12 8.14 3.08
N GLY A 190 1.18 9.09 2.91
CA GLY A 190 1.46 10.39 2.30
C GLY A 190 2.55 11.19 3.01
N ALA A 191 2.62 11.09 4.34
CA ALA A 191 3.58 11.84 5.15
C ALA A 191 5.03 11.34 5.03
N ILE A 192 5.23 10.05 4.77
CA ILE A 192 6.53 9.40 4.93
C ILE A 192 6.99 8.86 3.58
N VAL A 193 8.02 9.46 3.00
CA VAL A 193 8.50 9.10 1.66
C VAL A 193 8.88 7.63 1.52
N THR A 194 9.43 7.03 2.57
CA THR A 194 9.80 5.62 2.60
C THR A 194 8.63 4.67 2.85
N ALA A 195 7.43 5.19 3.08
CA ALA A 195 6.25 4.37 3.36
C ALA A 195 5.68 3.64 2.14
N THR A 196 6.08 4.04 0.94
CA THR A 196 5.74 3.34 -0.31
C THR A 196 6.78 3.58 -1.40
N SER A 197 7.03 2.56 -2.21
CA SER A 197 7.98 2.63 -3.33
C SER A 197 7.61 3.68 -4.38
N SER A 198 6.32 3.94 -4.59
CA SER A 198 5.87 4.95 -5.55
C SER A 198 6.28 6.38 -5.20
N GLN A 199 6.36 6.72 -3.92
CA GLN A 199 6.85 8.05 -3.50
C GLN A 199 8.37 8.19 -3.68
N ILE A 200 9.12 7.14 -3.40
CA ILE A 200 10.56 7.11 -3.63
C ILE A 200 10.85 7.30 -5.13
N LEU A 201 10.10 6.60 -6.01
CA LEU A 201 10.19 6.78 -7.45
C LEU A 201 9.80 8.21 -7.88
N ALA A 202 8.73 8.78 -7.31
CA ALA A 202 8.30 10.13 -7.64
C ALA A 202 9.39 11.17 -7.32
N ILE A 203 10.07 11.05 -6.19
CA ILE A 203 11.20 11.94 -5.84
C ILE A 203 12.36 11.78 -6.83
N SER A 204 12.67 10.54 -7.24
CA SER A 204 13.69 10.28 -8.26
C SER A 204 13.34 10.96 -9.57
N PHE A 205 12.11 10.82 -10.05
CA PHE A 205 11.66 11.49 -11.28
C PHE A 205 11.65 13.01 -11.17
N ILE A 206 11.28 13.57 -10.02
CA ILE A 206 11.38 15.02 -9.80
C ILE A 206 12.82 15.47 -9.93
N LYS A 207 13.78 14.76 -9.30
CA LYS A 207 15.21 15.05 -9.42
C LYS A 207 15.66 14.98 -10.88
N ASP A 208 15.30 13.93 -11.60
CA ASP A 208 15.74 13.72 -12.99
C ASP A 208 15.18 14.77 -13.95
N LEU A 209 13.91 15.19 -13.74
CA LEU A 209 13.22 16.13 -14.62
C LEU A 209 13.49 17.60 -14.30
N THR A 210 13.70 17.93 -13.03
CA THR A 210 13.78 19.34 -12.58
C THR A 210 15.14 19.71 -12.00
N GLY A 211 16.03 18.74 -11.76
CA GLY A 211 17.27 18.93 -11.04
C GLY A 211 17.09 19.21 -9.53
N THR A 212 15.85 19.18 -9.04
CA THR A 212 15.53 19.51 -7.63
C THR A 212 15.64 18.29 -6.74
N GLU A 213 16.52 18.32 -5.75
CA GLU A 213 16.65 17.28 -4.75
C GLU A 213 15.67 17.48 -3.60
N ILE A 214 14.78 16.50 -3.42
CA ILE A 214 13.85 16.45 -2.29
C ILE A 214 14.39 15.44 -1.28
N SER A 215 14.96 15.93 -0.18
CA SER A 215 15.40 15.07 0.91
C SER A 215 14.20 14.49 1.67
N TRP A 216 14.44 13.40 2.40
CA TRP A 216 13.42 12.77 3.27
C TRP A 216 12.76 13.79 4.22
N MET A 217 13.57 14.66 4.82
CA MET A 217 13.08 15.67 5.76
C MET A 217 12.27 16.78 5.06
N LYS A 218 12.68 17.21 3.86
CA LYS A 218 11.89 18.18 3.08
C LYS A 218 10.51 17.64 2.74
N TRP A 219 10.44 16.36 2.32
CA TRP A 219 9.17 15.70 2.08
C TRP A 219 8.32 15.64 3.35
N PHE A 220 8.90 15.18 4.46
CA PHE A 220 8.19 15.03 5.73
C PHE A 220 7.63 16.35 6.24
N ILE A 221 8.43 17.43 6.25
CA ILE A 221 7.98 18.75 6.69
C ILE A 221 6.83 19.29 5.82
N ALA A 222 6.87 19.05 4.52
CA ALA A 222 5.82 19.49 3.61
C ALA A 222 4.53 18.66 3.72
N SER A 223 4.66 17.34 3.91
CA SER A 223 3.54 16.40 3.80
C SER A 223 2.91 16.04 5.16
N ALA A 224 3.69 16.00 6.25
CA ALA A 224 3.19 15.60 7.56
C ALA A 224 2.07 16.51 8.09
N PRO A 225 2.12 17.84 7.98
CA PRO A 225 1.00 18.69 8.40
C PRO A 225 -0.29 18.36 7.66
N VAL A 226 -0.23 18.13 6.35
CA VAL A 226 -1.39 17.76 5.53
C VAL A 226 -1.94 16.40 5.95
N ALA A 227 -1.05 15.41 6.19
CA ALA A 227 -1.45 14.10 6.66
C ALA A 227 -2.12 14.16 8.04
N ILE A 228 -1.59 14.95 8.97
CA ILE A 228 -2.17 15.11 10.32
C ILE A 228 -3.55 15.77 10.23
N ILE A 229 -3.70 16.84 9.45
CA ILE A 229 -4.99 17.53 9.27
C ILE A 229 -6.01 16.59 8.63
N THR A 230 -5.63 15.86 7.60
CA THR A 230 -6.53 14.91 6.91
C THR A 230 -6.88 13.71 7.79
N LEU A 231 -5.95 13.22 8.62
CA LEU A 231 -6.24 12.19 9.63
C LEU A 231 -7.25 12.69 10.66
N ALA A 232 -7.08 13.90 11.18
CA ALA A 232 -8.01 14.51 12.12
C ALA A 232 -9.40 14.71 11.47
N ALA A 233 -9.45 15.22 10.24
CA ALA A 233 -10.68 15.36 9.48
C ALA A 233 -11.37 14.01 9.24
N SER A 234 -10.62 12.97 8.84
CA SER A 234 -11.13 11.60 8.67
C SER A 234 -11.73 11.04 9.97
N PHE A 235 -11.06 11.26 11.10
CA PHE A 235 -11.57 10.87 12.42
C PHE A 235 -12.91 11.56 12.74
N LEU A 236 -12.99 12.88 12.58
CA LEU A 236 -14.19 13.65 12.87
C LEU A 236 -15.36 13.26 11.95
N ILE A 237 -15.11 13.18 10.63
CA ILE A 237 -16.12 12.77 9.65
C ILE A 237 -16.59 11.35 9.90
N GLY A 238 -15.68 10.43 10.16
CA GLY A 238 -16.01 9.05 10.48
C GLY A 238 -16.95 8.94 11.70
N LYS A 239 -16.66 9.69 12.75
CA LYS A 239 -17.54 9.75 13.93
C LYS A 239 -18.90 10.40 13.67
N MET A 240 -18.97 11.38 12.81
CA MET A 240 -20.24 12.01 12.42
C MET A 240 -21.11 11.05 11.61
N LEU A 241 -20.52 10.30 10.70
CA LEU A 241 -21.24 9.37 9.83
C LEU A 241 -21.66 8.09 10.53
N PHE A 242 -20.83 7.57 11.45
CA PHE A 242 -21.06 6.29 12.11
C PHE A 242 -21.26 6.48 13.61
N LYS A 243 -22.51 6.52 14.04
CA LYS A 243 -22.88 6.58 15.46
C LYS A 243 -22.67 5.21 16.11
N THR A 244 -21.64 5.06 16.93
CA THR A 244 -21.24 3.79 17.57
C THR A 244 -21.77 3.60 18.98
N GLY A 245 -22.40 4.63 19.55
CA GLY A 245 -22.75 4.66 20.98
C GLY A 245 -21.55 4.81 21.91
N ASN A 246 -21.80 4.93 23.20
CA ASN A 246 -20.74 4.91 24.23
C ASN A 246 -20.38 3.47 24.54
N ARG A 247 -19.22 3.02 24.07
CA ARG A 247 -18.67 1.69 24.35
C ARG A 247 -17.31 1.85 25.03
N SER A 248 -17.08 0.99 26.01
CA SER A 248 -15.78 0.79 26.63
C SER A 248 -15.29 -0.63 26.36
N ALA A 249 -13.99 -0.80 26.33
CA ALA A 249 -13.37 -2.10 26.24
C ALA A 249 -13.70 -2.96 27.47
N SER A 250 -13.97 -4.24 27.29
CA SER A 250 -14.08 -5.21 28.38
C SER A 250 -12.73 -5.34 29.09
N ALA A 251 -12.71 -5.11 30.39
CA ALA A 251 -11.47 -5.18 31.17
C ALA A 251 -10.87 -6.61 31.16
N GLU A 252 -11.73 -7.63 31.25
CA GLU A 252 -11.33 -9.04 31.21
C GLU A 252 -10.65 -9.40 29.87
N LYS A 253 -11.30 -9.07 28.74
CA LYS A 253 -10.76 -9.34 27.41
C LYS A 253 -9.52 -8.51 27.09
N MET A 254 -9.42 -7.29 27.64
CA MET A 254 -8.23 -6.47 27.51
C MET A 254 -7.03 -7.09 28.25
N THR A 255 -7.26 -7.67 29.43
CA THR A 255 -6.21 -8.38 30.18
C THR A 255 -5.77 -9.64 29.47
N ALA A 256 -6.71 -10.42 28.89
CA ALA A 256 -6.38 -11.58 28.07
C ALA A 256 -5.53 -11.21 26.84
N LEU A 257 -5.87 -10.09 26.17
CA LEU A 257 -5.08 -9.56 25.05
C LEU A 257 -3.67 -9.12 25.50
N GLU A 258 -3.52 -8.58 26.73
CA GLU A 258 -2.23 -8.20 27.27
C GLU A 258 -1.36 -9.43 27.62
N GLU A 259 -1.97 -10.53 28.02
CA GLU A 259 -1.25 -11.80 28.27
C GLU A 259 -0.78 -12.46 26.97
N GLU A 260 -1.57 -12.41 25.90
CA GLU A 260 -1.17 -12.90 24.55
C GLU A 260 0.02 -12.10 23.99
N TYR A 261 0.17 -10.86 24.42
CA TYR A 261 1.22 -9.96 23.97
C TYR A 261 2.58 -10.21 24.65
N LYS A 262 2.59 -10.65 25.90
CA LYS A 262 3.82 -10.93 26.67
C LYS A 262 4.53 -12.19 26.15
#